data_04b8c4c9151dff3e9a0c0fd6ce4d9649
#
_entry.id   04b8c4c9151dff3e9a0c0fd6ce4d9649
#
_cell.length_a   1.000
_cell.length_b   1.000
_cell.length_c   1.000
_cell.angle_alpha   90.00
_cell.angle_beta   90.00
_cell.angle_gamma   90.00
#
_symmetry.space_group_name_H-M   'P 1'
#
loop_
_entity.id
_entity.type
_entity.pdbx_description
1 polymer ?
#
loop_
_entity_poly.entity_id
_entity_poly.type
_entity_poly.pdbx_seq_one_letter_code
_entity_poly.pdbx_strand_id
1 'polypeptide(L)'
;MKFYVNFNLQNLQNVKMSQIDLKIGPKLKVFRRQQGFQANKLAEKLNISPSYLTLIEGGKRRIDADLLLKICQELKIEVSDLTNKSDYNLVNNISELLDDKLFEDLDILGPEVQDLVSTNPKIAKALIKLGDNYKKKDHELVNKIEKLSGKIVDNRKNSFPGEVISDFLQENKNYFPELENFANNIFDKVKQNNRTRYIALCSFMKSEYGITVIDVIPEEGKPFSKIFNRNKKELLLSDYLSLETKKLHAAAQIAQEGALDIINKYLKSFNFPSEESKKLTRVALLNYCGAAILMPYKLFHKECKELKYDLELLQNTFATSFEQVAHRVTCLQDPKLPGIPFHFLRVDVAGNISKRFSLSGIEIPRYGGACPRWNVYSAFSRPGVIQAAVSKMTNGEKYVCIARTVEKGVGRHGQKKSMLSIGLGCEAKYAKEFVYTENIDITDKKTEIPIGVSCRTCDRLDCSQRAFPPLHKKFDVDINNRGVSVYV
;
A
#
# COMPACT_ATOMS: atom_id res chain seq x y z
N MET A 1 34.05 -8.61 27.38
CA MET A 1 33.50 -9.76 26.66
C MET A 1 33.20 -9.27 25.25
N LYS A 2 34.13 -9.53 24.31
CA LYS A 2 34.04 -9.05 22.92
C LYS A 2 33.19 -10.03 22.12
N PHE A 3 32.05 -9.61 21.61
CA PHE A 3 31.27 -10.36 20.61
C PHE A 3 31.87 -10.07 19.23
N TYR A 4 32.62 -11.01 18.69
CA TYR A 4 32.98 -11.06 17.27
C TYR A 4 31.77 -11.59 16.49
N VAL A 5 31.14 -10.77 15.68
CA VAL A 5 30.20 -11.21 14.66
C VAL A 5 31.03 -11.66 13.46
N ASN A 6 31.08 -12.95 13.23
CA ASN A 6 31.69 -13.56 12.03
C ASN A 6 30.80 -13.18 10.81
N PHE A 7 31.25 -12.23 10.04
CA PHE A 7 30.70 -11.94 8.72
C PHE A 7 31.30 -12.91 7.70
N ASN A 8 30.45 -13.72 7.11
CA ASN A 8 30.84 -14.75 6.14
C ASN A 8 31.09 -14.06 4.77
N LEU A 9 32.35 -13.85 4.45
CA LEU A 9 32.84 -13.19 3.22
C LEU A 9 32.52 -13.95 1.91
N GLN A 10 32.02 -15.17 1.98
CA GLN A 10 31.71 -15.99 0.80
C GLN A 10 30.42 -15.58 0.06
N ASN A 11 29.53 -14.77 0.67
CA ASN A 11 28.30 -14.31 0.02
C ASN A 11 28.47 -13.05 -0.85
N LEU A 12 29.64 -12.42 -0.85
CA LEU A 12 29.90 -11.20 -1.62
C LEU A 12 30.41 -11.43 -3.06
N GLN A 13 30.87 -12.65 -3.38
CA GLN A 13 31.44 -12.95 -4.70
C GLN A 13 30.41 -13.33 -5.78
N ASN A 14 29.14 -13.57 -5.43
CA ASN A 14 28.11 -13.98 -6.38
C ASN A 14 27.04 -12.93 -6.72
N VAL A 15 27.16 -11.69 -6.22
CA VAL A 15 26.33 -10.58 -6.68
C VAL A 15 27.01 -9.99 -7.91
N LYS A 16 26.76 -10.56 -9.08
CA LYS A 16 26.87 -9.82 -10.34
C LYS A 16 25.93 -8.63 -10.20
N MET A 17 26.49 -7.46 -9.85
CA MET A 17 25.83 -6.17 -9.91
C MET A 17 25.42 -5.93 -11.37
N SER A 18 24.19 -6.34 -11.70
CA SER A 18 23.50 -5.83 -12.86
C SER A 18 23.35 -4.32 -12.67
N GLN A 19 23.90 -3.57 -13.58
CA GLN A 19 23.92 -2.14 -13.78
C GLN A 19 22.70 -1.41 -13.15
N ILE A 20 22.79 -1.10 -11.87
CA ILE A 20 22.09 0.03 -11.29
C ILE A 20 23.19 1.08 -11.16
N ASP A 21 23.18 2.05 -12.06
CA ASP A 21 24.00 3.27 -11.95
C ASP A 21 23.43 4.11 -10.79
N LEU A 22 23.57 3.61 -9.59
CA LEU A 22 23.31 4.37 -8.37
C LEU A 22 24.42 5.39 -8.29
N LYS A 23 24.12 6.65 -8.56
CA LYS A 23 25.01 7.79 -8.30
C LYS A 23 25.20 7.92 -6.78
N ILE A 24 25.97 7.01 -6.18
CA ILE A 24 26.30 6.98 -4.75
C ILE A 24 27.05 8.27 -4.34
N GLY A 25 27.81 8.84 -5.27
CA GLY A 25 28.63 10.02 -5.03
C GLY A 25 27.89 11.25 -4.49
N PRO A 26 26.82 11.72 -5.11
CA PRO A 26 26.04 12.85 -4.60
C PRO A 26 25.47 12.61 -3.21
N LYS A 27 25.01 11.39 -2.91
CA LYS A 27 24.54 11.01 -1.57
C LYS A 27 25.65 11.07 -0.55
N LEU A 28 26.80 10.55 -0.90
CA LEU A 28 27.99 10.57 -0.07
C LEU A 28 28.36 12.01 0.32
N LYS A 29 28.28 12.96 -0.62
CA LYS A 29 28.47 14.39 -0.36
C LYS A 29 27.45 14.93 0.63
N VAL A 30 26.19 14.52 0.55
CA VAL A 30 25.13 14.92 1.48
C VAL A 30 25.42 14.37 2.88
N PHE A 31 25.71 13.07 3.02
CA PHE A 31 26.05 12.47 4.31
C PHE A 31 27.29 13.08 4.94
N ARG A 32 28.35 13.31 4.15
CA ARG A 32 29.55 13.99 4.63
C ARG A 32 29.23 15.36 5.23
N ARG A 33 28.41 16.16 4.53
CA ARG A 33 28.00 17.50 5.02
C ARG A 33 27.14 17.43 6.27
N GLN A 34 26.22 16.46 6.35
CA GLN A 34 25.37 16.26 7.52
C GLN A 34 26.18 15.88 8.75
N GLN A 35 27.26 15.11 8.58
CA GLN A 35 28.19 14.74 9.64
C GLN A 35 29.23 15.83 9.93
N GLY A 36 29.16 16.99 9.28
CA GLY A 36 30.07 18.12 9.50
C GLY A 36 31.50 17.95 8.95
N PHE A 37 31.75 16.92 8.12
CA PHE A 37 33.09 16.71 7.55
C PHE A 37 33.38 17.64 6.38
N GLN A 38 34.50 18.33 6.45
CA GLN A 38 35.11 18.99 5.29
C GLN A 38 35.70 17.95 4.34
N ALA A 39 35.66 18.21 3.01
CA ALA A 39 36.10 17.24 2.01
C ALA A 39 37.59 16.82 2.24
N ASN A 40 38.44 17.76 2.57
CA ASN A 40 39.86 17.50 2.82
C ASN A 40 40.08 16.57 4.03
N LYS A 41 39.34 16.77 5.13
CA LYS A 41 39.41 15.93 6.33
C LYS A 41 38.91 14.53 6.12
N LEU A 42 37.84 14.35 5.31
CA LEU A 42 37.38 13.03 4.98
C LEU A 42 38.34 12.30 4.03
N ALA A 43 38.87 13.01 3.03
CA ALA A 43 39.87 12.46 2.11
C ALA A 43 41.12 11.94 2.82
N GLU A 44 41.61 12.71 3.80
CA GLU A 44 42.73 12.32 4.64
C GLU A 44 42.46 11.05 5.43
N LYS A 45 41.30 10.95 6.08
CA LYS A 45 40.88 9.75 6.81
C LYS A 45 40.73 8.52 5.93
N LEU A 46 40.30 8.70 4.70
CA LEU A 46 40.13 7.62 3.71
C LEU A 46 41.45 7.27 2.98
N ASN A 47 42.53 8.04 3.26
CA ASN A 47 43.81 7.92 2.59
C ASN A 47 43.73 8.06 1.06
N ILE A 48 42.95 9.05 0.60
CA ILE A 48 42.76 9.42 -0.82
C ILE A 48 42.97 10.93 -1.02
N SER A 49 43.22 11.32 -2.27
CA SER A 49 43.36 12.77 -2.55
C SER A 49 41.98 13.49 -2.46
N PRO A 50 41.94 14.77 -2.03
CA PRO A 50 40.71 15.56 -2.04
C PRO A 50 40.07 15.66 -3.43
N SER A 51 40.90 15.75 -4.48
CA SER A 51 40.44 15.76 -5.87
C SER A 51 39.75 14.45 -6.26
N TYR A 52 40.28 13.30 -5.80
CA TYR A 52 39.67 11.98 -6.04
C TYR A 52 38.31 11.86 -5.34
N LEU A 53 38.22 12.31 -4.06
CA LEU A 53 36.94 12.36 -3.35
C LEU A 53 35.92 13.26 -4.06
N THR A 54 36.34 14.41 -4.61
CA THR A 54 35.47 15.31 -5.36
C THR A 54 34.93 14.65 -6.64
N LEU A 55 35.77 13.89 -7.35
CA LEU A 55 35.35 13.14 -8.54
C LEU A 55 34.34 12.03 -8.18
N ILE A 56 34.55 11.34 -7.06
CA ILE A 56 33.60 10.36 -6.53
C ILE A 56 32.28 11.03 -6.14
N GLU A 57 32.33 12.10 -5.36
CA GLU A 57 31.12 12.85 -4.94
C GLU A 57 30.37 13.46 -6.13
N GLY A 58 31.06 13.78 -7.20
CA GLY A 58 30.47 14.24 -8.46
C GLY A 58 29.98 13.12 -9.39
N GLY A 59 30.09 11.86 -8.99
CA GLY A 59 29.66 10.71 -9.81
C GLY A 59 30.54 10.48 -11.06
N LYS A 60 31.71 11.16 -11.15
CA LYS A 60 32.65 11.03 -12.29
C LYS A 60 33.65 9.89 -12.13
N ARG A 61 33.69 9.24 -10.98
CA ARG A 61 34.54 8.08 -10.66
C ARG A 61 33.72 7.06 -9.88
N ARG A 62 33.93 5.77 -10.21
CA ARG A 62 33.35 4.63 -9.47
C ARG A 62 34.09 4.44 -8.17
N ILE A 63 33.37 3.94 -7.17
CA ILE A 63 33.91 3.56 -5.86
C ILE A 63 34.11 2.06 -5.88
N ASP A 64 35.28 1.57 -5.48
CA ASP A 64 35.47 0.15 -5.23
C ASP A 64 34.86 -0.27 -3.88
N ALA A 65 34.68 -1.57 -3.68
CA ALA A 65 33.98 -2.09 -2.50
C ALA A 65 34.73 -1.78 -1.20
N ASP A 66 36.06 -1.79 -1.21
CA ASP A 66 36.87 -1.55 -0.01
C ASP A 66 36.81 -0.07 0.41
N LEU A 67 36.85 0.84 -0.55
CA LEU A 67 36.70 2.26 -0.29
C LEU A 67 35.27 2.61 0.17
N LEU A 68 34.26 1.96 -0.40
CA LEU A 68 32.86 2.13 0.01
C LEU A 68 32.66 1.73 1.48
N LEU A 69 33.21 0.59 1.88
CA LEU A 69 33.12 0.13 3.26
C LEU A 69 33.85 1.09 4.23
N LYS A 70 35.03 1.58 3.87
CA LYS A 70 35.76 2.58 4.67
C LYS A 70 34.97 3.88 4.82
N ILE A 71 34.34 4.35 3.74
CA ILE A 71 33.48 5.54 3.75
C ILE A 71 32.29 5.32 4.70
N CYS A 72 31.62 4.18 4.61
CA CYS A 72 30.48 3.85 5.48
C CYS A 72 30.89 3.82 6.95
N GLN A 73 32.07 3.27 7.27
CA GLN A 73 32.61 3.25 8.62
C GLN A 73 32.94 4.66 9.15
N GLU A 74 33.61 5.50 8.36
CA GLU A 74 33.99 6.87 8.77
C GLU A 74 32.75 7.79 8.92
N LEU A 75 31.76 7.63 8.07
CA LEU A 75 30.52 8.41 8.12
C LEU A 75 29.46 7.78 9.04
N LYS A 76 29.73 6.60 9.64
CA LYS A 76 28.78 5.86 10.50
C LYS A 76 27.41 5.65 9.84
N ILE A 77 27.41 5.23 8.57
CA ILE A 77 26.23 4.92 7.77
C ILE A 77 26.30 3.48 7.28
N GLU A 78 25.16 2.86 7.01
CA GLU A 78 25.11 1.55 6.38
C GLU A 78 25.11 1.69 4.84
N VAL A 79 25.57 0.63 4.15
CA VAL A 79 25.50 0.57 2.67
C VAL A 79 24.06 0.71 2.19
N SER A 80 23.11 0.20 2.96
CA SER A 80 21.67 0.34 2.75
C SER A 80 21.20 1.80 2.70
N ASP A 81 21.84 2.72 3.46
CA ASP A 81 21.50 4.14 3.45
C ASP A 81 21.86 4.82 2.13
N LEU A 82 22.89 4.32 1.46
CA LEU A 82 23.32 4.80 0.15
C LEU A 82 22.46 4.23 -0.99
N THR A 83 21.76 3.11 -0.75
CA THR A 83 20.94 2.39 -1.75
C THR A 83 19.44 2.49 -1.50
N ASN A 84 18.98 3.46 -0.71
CA ASN A 84 17.64 3.51 -0.12
C ASN A 84 16.49 3.41 -1.12
N LYS A 85 15.51 2.54 -0.81
CA LYS A 85 14.18 2.42 -1.42
C LYS A 85 13.40 3.74 -1.47
N SER A 86 13.64 4.65 -0.51
CA SER A 86 12.95 5.94 -0.43
C SER A 86 13.22 6.85 -1.62
N ASP A 87 14.37 6.72 -2.28
CA ASP A 87 14.72 7.56 -3.42
C ASP A 87 14.01 7.11 -4.69
N TYR A 88 13.83 5.80 -4.85
CA TYR A 88 13.06 5.26 -5.98
C TYR A 88 11.60 5.74 -5.93
N ASN A 89 10.98 5.70 -4.75
CA ASN A 89 9.61 6.19 -4.56
C ASN A 89 9.52 7.71 -4.82
N LEU A 90 10.54 8.48 -4.40
CA LEU A 90 10.58 9.92 -4.68
C LEU A 90 10.72 10.21 -6.18
N VAL A 91 11.56 9.46 -6.89
CA VAL A 91 11.71 9.59 -8.36
C VAL A 91 10.37 9.32 -9.04
N ASN A 92 9.67 8.23 -8.67
CA ASN A 92 8.38 7.90 -9.28
C ASN A 92 7.31 8.96 -8.99
N ASN A 93 7.23 9.45 -7.74
CA ASN A 93 6.28 10.49 -7.37
C ASN A 93 6.53 11.82 -8.09
N ILE A 94 7.80 12.21 -8.29
CA ILE A 94 8.16 13.38 -9.10
C ILE A 94 7.81 13.14 -10.56
N SER A 95 8.13 11.96 -11.11
CA SER A 95 7.80 11.64 -12.49
C SER A 95 6.29 11.65 -12.73
N GLU A 96 5.48 11.13 -11.79
CA GLU A 96 4.02 11.18 -11.84
C GLU A 96 3.49 12.63 -11.77
N LEU A 97 4.14 13.49 -11.00
CA LEU A 97 3.80 14.91 -10.96
C LEU A 97 4.10 15.61 -12.27
N LEU A 98 5.28 15.36 -12.84
CA LEU A 98 5.76 15.99 -14.09
C LEU A 98 5.05 15.44 -15.36
N ASP A 99 4.24 14.39 -15.22
CA ASP A 99 3.36 13.89 -16.29
C ASP A 99 2.14 14.80 -16.56
N ASP A 100 1.96 15.84 -15.78
CA ASP A 100 0.89 16.80 -16.00
C ASP A 100 1.15 17.64 -17.26
N LYS A 101 0.08 17.91 -18.05
CA LYS A 101 0.15 18.75 -19.26
C LYS A 101 0.82 20.09 -19.05
N LEU A 102 0.83 20.59 -17.82
CA LEU A 102 1.49 21.84 -17.44
C LEU A 102 3.00 21.81 -17.70
N PHE A 103 3.60 20.63 -17.79
CA PHE A 103 5.06 20.46 -17.92
C PHE A 103 5.48 19.86 -19.27
N GLU A 104 4.53 19.65 -20.22
CA GLU A 104 4.83 19.04 -21.53
C GLU A 104 5.89 19.81 -22.35
N ASP A 105 5.99 21.10 -22.16
CA ASP A 105 6.94 22.00 -22.85
C ASP A 105 8.36 21.98 -22.27
N LEU A 106 8.57 21.40 -21.08
CA LEU A 106 9.85 21.47 -20.39
C LEU A 106 10.83 20.34 -20.74
N ASP A 107 10.41 19.33 -21.51
CA ASP A 107 11.21 18.16 -21.98
C ASP A 107 12.12 17.56 -20.87
N ILE A 108 11.58 17.39 -19.66
CA ILE A 108 12.32 16.92 -18.48
C ILE A 108 12.62 15.43 -18.64
N LEU A 109 13.93 15.08 -18.61
CA LEU A 109 14.38 13.70 -18.75
C LEU A 109 14.48 12.98 -17.41
N GLY A 110 14.23 11.65 -17.41
CA GLY A 110 14.34 10.81 -16.22
C GLY A 110 15.68 10.92 -15.46
N PRO A 111 16.83 11.02 -16.10
CA PRO A 111 18.11 11.29 -15.44
C PRO A 111 18.13 12.60 -14.61
N GLU A 112 17.44 13.64 -15.05
CA GLU A 112 17.35 14.92 -14.34
C GLU A 112 16.50 14.79 -13.06
N VAL A 113 15.41 14.02 -13.14
CA VAL A 113 14.60 13.69 -11.96
C VAL A 113 15.42 12.88 -10.94
N GLN A 114 16.21 11.90 -11.42
CA GLN A 114 17.11 11.13 -10.55
C GLN A 114 18.18 12.02 -9.90
N ASP A 115 18.75 12.96 -10.67
CA ASP A 115 19.70 13.93 -10.13
C ASP A 115 19.10 14.87 -9.10
N LEU A 116 17.89 15.36 -9.34
CA LEU A 116 17.15 16.18 -8.37
C LEU A 116 16.91 15.40 -7.06
N VAL A 117 16.41 14.18 -7.14
CA VAL A 117 16.10 13.39 -5.95
C VAL A 117 17.37 13.01 -5.19
N SER A 118 18.44 12.64 -5.90
CA SER A 118 19.70 12.23 -5.27
C SER A 118 20.46 13.40 -4.63
N THR A 119 20.41 14.59 -5.24
CA THR A 119 21.13 15.78 -4.76
C THR A 119 20.32 16.58 -3.75
N ASN A 120 19.00 16.67 -3.93
CA ASN A 120 18.12 17.54 -3.15
C ASN A 120 16.79 16.86 -2.76
N PRO A 121 16.80 15.79 -1.96
CA PRO A 121 15.59 15.04 -1.62
C PRO A 121 14.54 15.88 -0.89
N LYS A 122 14.96 16.92 -0.16
CA LYS A 122 14.04 17.86 0.49
C LYS A 122 13.27 18.72 -0.53
N ILE A 123 13.94 19.16 -1.60
CA ILE A 123 13.30 19.91 -2.68
C ILE A 123 12.33 19.00 -3.43
N ALA A 124 12.73 17.76 -3.74
CA ALA A 124 11.86 16.77 -4.36
C ALA A 124 10.56 16.56 -3.55
N LYS A 125 10.67 16.39 -2.22
CA LYS A 125 9.50 16.29 -1.33
C LYS A 125 8.64 17.56 -1.31
N ALA A 126 9.27 18.75 -1.39
CA ALA A 126 8.53 20.01 -1.45
C ALA A 126 7.75 20.16 -2.77
N LEU A 127 8.35 19.75 -3.90
CA LEU A 127 7.69 19.74 -5.20
C LEU A 127 6.49 18.77 -5.24
N ILE A 128 6.62 17.57 -4.66
CA ILE A 128 5.48 16.64 -4.53
C ILE A 128 4.35 17.30 -3.75
N LYS A 129 4.65 17.92 -2.59
CA LYS A 129 3.63 18.62 -1.80
C LYS A 129 2.99 19.78 -2.57
N LEU A 130 3.77 20.51 -3.36
CA LEU A 130 3.26 21.60 -4.20
C LEU A 130 2.33 21.05 -5.29
N GLY A 131 2.73 19.98 -5.97
CA GLY A 131 1.92 19.34 -6.99
C GLY A 131 0.62 18.73 -6.44
N ASP A 132 0.67 18.08 -5.29
CA ASP A 132 -0.53 17.60 -4.61
C ASP A 132 -1.49 18.75 -4.28
N ASN A 133 -0.98 19.91 -3.83
CA ASN A 133 -1.80 21.09 -3.57
C ASN A 133 -2.32 21.73 -4.85
N TYR A 134 -1.53 21.76 -5.92
CA TYR A 134 -1.97 22.23 -7.23
C TYR A 134 -3.12 21.39 -7.76
N LYS A 135 -2.96 20.07 -7.83
CA LYS A 135 -4.01 19.14 -8.26
C LYS A 135 -5.29 19.27 -7.41
N LYS A 136 -5.15 19.52 -6.10
CA LYS A 136 -6.28 19.82 -5.22
C LYS A 136 -7.03 21.08 -5.65
N LYS A 137 -6.30 22.17 -5.92
CA LYS A 137 -6.89 23.46 -6.33
C LYS A 137 -7.52 23.40 -7.72
N ASP A 138 -6.92 22.69 -8.65
CA ASP A 138 -7.45 22.51 -10.00
C ASP A 138 -8.82 21.81 -9.96
N HIS A 139 -8.93 20.74 -9.21
CA HIS A 139 -10.22 20.10 -8.93
C HIS A 139 -11.23 21.05 -8.25
N GLU A 140 -10.78 21.97 -7.37
CA GLU A 140 -11.66 22.97 -6.76
C GLU A 140 -12.22 23.95 -7.78
N LEU A 141 -11.42 24.34 -8.74
CA LEU A 141 -11.82 25.24 -9.82
C LEU A 141 -12.83 24.57 -10.76
N VAL A 142 -12.56 23.35 -11.20
CA VAL A 142 -13.47 22.56 -12.04
C VAL A 142 -14.82 22.40 -11.36
N ASN A 143 -14.84 22.05 -10.08
CA ASN A 143 -16.09 21.94 -9.31
C ASN A 143 -16.83 23.28 -9.14
N LYS A 144 -16.11 24.41 -9.04
CA LYS A 144 -16.74 25.74 -9.02
C LYS A 144 -17.37 26.12 -10.35
N ILE A 145 -16.70 25.77 -11.46
CA ILE A 145 -17.21 26.03 -12.82
C ILE A 145 -18.45 25.15 -13.10
N GLU A 146 -18.44 23.90 -12.72
CA GLU A 146 -19.57 22.98 -12.85
C GLU A 146 -20.80 23.46 -12.03
N LYS A 147 -20.58 24.08 -10.85
CA LYS A 147 -21.65 24.71 -10.07
C LYS A 147 -22.24 25.91 -10.73
N LEU A 148 -21.43 26.76 -11.34
CA LEU A 148 -21.89 27.96 -12.07
C LEU A 148 -22.68 27.58 -13.33
N SER A 149 -22.45 26.40 -13.90
CA SER A 149 -23.19 25.87 -15.06
C SER A 149 -24.51 25.17 -14.69
N GLY A 150 -24.93 25.22 -13.43
CA GLY A 150 -26.25 24.72 -12.99
C GLY A 150 -26.36 23.20 -12.87
N LYS A 151 -25.26 22.46 -13.03
CA LYS A 151 -25.19 21.03 -12.71
C LYS A 151 -24.93 20.87 -11.21
N ILE A 152 -25.86 20.26 -10.50
CA ILE A 152 -25.75 20.00 -9.05
C ILE A 152 -24.59 19.06 -8.82
N VAL A 153 -23.42 19.59 -8.43
CA VAL A 153 -22.31 18.82 -7.89
C VAL A 153 -22.07 19.22 -6.45
N ASP A 154 -22.20 18.26 -5.57
CA ASP A 154 -22.09 18.40 -4.13
C ASP A 154 -20.69 18.91 -3.73
N ASN A 155 -20.68 19.96 -2.92
CA ASN A 155 -19.50 20.75 -2.55
C ASN A 155 -18.59 20.03 -1.57
N ARG A 156 -17.73 19.13 -2.00
CA ARG A 156 -16.80 18.46 -1.09
C ARG A 156 -15.35 18.82 -1.42
N LYS A 157 -14.73 19.49 -0.46
CA LYS A 157 -13.32 19.92 -0.50
C LYS A 157 -12.39 18.74 -0.86
N ASN A 158 -11.61 18.91 -1.81
CA ASN A 158 -10.93 18.10 -2.81
C ASN A 158 -9.64 17.43 -2.36
N SER A 159 -9.75 16.46 -1.51
CA SER A 159 -8.87 15.29 -1.52
C SER A 159 -9.77 14.09 -1.71
N PHE A 160 -9.41 13.17 -2.59
CA PHE A 160 -10.17 11.93 -2.70
C PHE A 160 -10.22 11.30 -1.31
N PRO A 161 -11.38 11.17 -0.68
CA PRO A 161 -11.45 10.72 0.72
C PRO A 161 -10.79 9.36 0.95
N GLY A 162 -10.79 8.49 -0.07
CA GLY A 162 -10.09 7.21 -0.04
C GLY A 162 -8.57 7.33 0.09
N GLU A 163 -7.96 8.35 -0.51
CA GLU A 163 -6.52 8.63 -0.41
C GLU A 163 -6.16 9.09 1.00
N VAL A 164 -6.96 10.00 1.57
CA VAL A 164 -6.75 10.47 2.94
C VAL A 164 -6.83 9.33 3.95
N ILE A 165 -7.79 8.40 3.77
CA ILE A 165 -7.87 7.19 4.61
C ILE A 165 -6.62 6.34 4.44
N SER A 166 -6.17 6.13 3.20
CA SER A 166 -4.95 5.35 2.93
C SER A 166 -3.72 5.97 3.56
N ASP A 167 -3.55 7.29 3.47
CA ASP A 167 -2.44 8.02 4.10
C ASP A 167 -2.49 7.91 5.63
N PHE A 168 -3.67 8.09 6.24
CA PHE A 168 -3.87 7.91 7.68
C PHE A 168 -3.50 6.49 8.14
N LEU A 169 -3.97 5.47 7.42
CA LEU A 169 -3.64 4.07 7.76
C LEU A 169 -2.14 3.79 7.57
N GLN A 170 -1.53 4.36 6.53
CA GLN A 170 -0.11 4.20 6.23
C GLN A 170 0.78 4.84 7.32
N GLU A 171 0.47 6.04 7.80
CA GLU A 171 1.18 6.70 8.89
C GLU A 171 1.11 5.91 10.19
N ASN A 172 -0.04 5.28 10.48
CA ASN A 172 -0.24 4.44 11.66
C ASN A 172 0.17 2.96 11.43
N LYS A 173 0.80 2.62 10.28
CA LYS A 173 1.13 1.23 9.91
C LYS A 173 -0.06 0.27 9.98
N ASN A 174 -1.27 0.79 9.85
CA ASN A 174 -2.54 0.04 10.00
C ASN A 174 -2.65 -0.77 11.30
N TYR A 175 -2.06 -0.27 12.40
CA TYR A 175 -2.06 -0.90 13.71
C TYR A 175 -2.44 0.10 14.82
N PHE A 176 -3.47 -0.24 15.60
CA PHE A 176 -4.04 0.63 16.63
C PHE A 176 -4.14 -0.11 17.96
N PRO A 177 -3.08 -0.08 18.80
CA PRO A 177 -2.99 -0.92 19.99
C PRO A 177 -4.14 -0.74 20.99
N GLU A 178 -4.65 0.47 21.17
CA GLU A 178 -5.77 0.73 22.09
C GLU A 178 -7.08 0.08 21.58
N LEU A 179 -7.29 0.06 20.24
CA LEU A 179 -8.44 -0.61 19.63
C LEU A 179 -8.29 -2.14 19.67
N GLU A 180 -7.07 -2.66 19.53
CA GLU A 180 -6.80 -4.10 19.71
C GLU A 180 -7.10 -4.57 21.13
N ASN A 181 -6.68 -3.78 22.13
CA ASN A 181 -6.98 -4.08 23.54
C ASN A 181 -8.48 -4.05 23.81
N PHE A 182 -9.19 -3.04 23.31
CA PHE A 182 -10.65 -2.99 23.41
C PHE A 182 -11.29 -4.21 22.74
N ALA A 183 -10.87 -4.56 21.54
CA ALA A 183 -11.40 -5.68 20.78
C ALA A 183 -11.18 -7.03 21.49
N ASN A 184 -10.00 -7.25 22.09
CA ASN A 184 -9.73 -8.44 22.88
C ASN A 184 -10.68 -8.55 24.10
N ASN A 185 -10.91 -7.45 24.82
CA ASN A 185 -11.84 -7.43 25.96
C ASN A 185 -13.27 -7.79 25.53
N ILE A 186 -13.72 -7.30 24.37
CA ILE A 186 -15.03 -7.66 23.84
C ILE A 186 -15.07 -9.13 23.41
N PHE A 187 -14.03 -9.62 22.70
CA PHE A 187 -13.94 -11.00 22.29
C PHE A 187 -14.06 -11.97 23.47
N ASP A 188 -13.35 -11.69 24.56
CA ASP A 188 -13.41 -12.54 25.77
C ASP A 188 -14.80 -12.58 26.40
N LYS A 189 -15.55 -11.46 26.35
CA LYS A 189 -16.94 -11.38 26.83
C LYS A 189 -17.93 -12.11 25.91
N VAL A 190 -17.67 -12.10 24.58
CA VAL A 190 -18.56 -12.69 23.55
C VAL A 190 -18.08 -14.08 23.12
N LYS A 191 -17.10 -14.67 23.83
CA LYS A 191 -16.42 -15.92 23.47
C LYS A 191 -17.39 -17.09 23.30
N GLN A 192 -17.71 -17.36 22.03
CA GLN A 192 -18.54 -18.50 21.61
C GLN A 192 -17.98 -19.11 20.32
N ASN A 193 -18.46 -20.30 19.94
CA ASN A 193 -18.04 -20.88 18.69
C ASN A 193 -18.46 -20.01 17.48
N ASN A 194 -17.79 -20.15 16.35
CA ASN A 194 -17.98 -19.30 15.19
C ASN A 194 -19.42 -19.31 14.62
N ARG A 195 -20.18 -20.43 14.82
CA ARG A 195 -21.55 -20.56 14.31
C ARG A 195 -22.55 -19.71 15.09
N THR A 196 -22.33 -19.55 16.39
CA THR A 196 -23.21 -18.78 17.31
C THR A 196 -22.72 -17.35 17.54
N ARG A 197 -21.56 -16.96 17.01
CA ARG A 197 -20.95 -15.65 17.25
C ARG A 197 -21.84 -14.47 16.86
N TYR A 198 -22.59 -14.56 15.76
CA TYR A 198 -23.53 -13.49 15.41
C TYR A 198 -24.59 -13.27 16.50
N ILE A 199 -25.20 -14.36 16.97
CA ILE A 199 -26.21 -14.31 18.04
C ILE A 199 -25.59 -13.78 19.33
N ALA A 200 -24.37 -14.19 19.65
CA ALA A 200 -23.65 -13.72 20.82
C ALA A 200 -23.35 -12.21 20.77
N LEU A 201 -22.94 -11.68 19.61
CA LEU A 201 -22.77 -10.25 19.38
C LEU A 201 -24.09 -9.48 19.53
N CYS A 202 -25.19 -10.01 18.98
CA CYS A 202 -26.52 -9.41 19.14
C CYS A 202 -26.97 -9.40 20.60
N SER A 203 -26.79 -10.52 21.33
CA SER A 203 -27.11 -10.63 22.75
C SER A 203 -26.28 -9.66 23.59
N PHE A 204 -24.98 -9.57 23.32
CA PHE A 204 -24.08 -8.63 23.98
C PHE A 204 -24.52 -7.17 23.75
N MET A 205 -24.86 -6.79 22.53
CA MET A 205 -25.37 -5.43 22.24
C MET A 205 -26.66 -5.13 22.99
N LYS A 206 -27.53 -6.13 23.11
CA LYS A 206 -28.78 -5.97 23.84
C LYS A 206 -28.55 -5.79 25.34
N SER A 207 -27.68 -6.60 25.95
CA SER A 207 -27.41 -6.54 27.39
C SER A 207 -26.61 -5.32 27.80
N GLU A 208 -25.55 -4.96 27.05
CA GLU A 208 -24.63 -3.89 27.45
C GLU A 208 -25.09 -2.49 26.99
N TYR A 209 -25.70 -2.40 25.80
CA TYR A 209 -26.05 -1.10 25.21
C TYR A 209 -27.55 -0.91 25.00
N GLY A 210 -28.37 -1.93 25.28
CA GLY A 210 -29.80 -1.92 25.03
C GLY A 210 -30.20 -1.94 23.55
N ILE A 211 -29.26 -2.24 22.66
CA ILE A 211 -29.46 -2.20 21.21
C ILE A 211 -30.03 -3.52 20.71
N THR A 212 -31.17 -3.46 20.03
CA THR A 212 -31.77 -4.61 19.37
C THR A 212 -31.33 -4.66 17.92
N VAL A 213 -30.81 -5.80 17.47
CA VAL A 213 -30.46 -6.05 16.05
C VAL A 213 -31.65 -6.69 15.35
N ILE A 214 -32.03 -6.16 14.21
CA ILE A 214 -33.18 -6.61 13.42
C ILE A 214 -32.71 -6.82 11.98
N ASP A 215 -32.86 -8.04 11.47
CA ASP A 215 -32.66 -8.34 10.06
C ASP A 215 -33.91 -7.93 9.27
N VAL A 216 -33.72 -7.09 8.24
CA VAL A 216 -34.82 -6.48 7.47
C VAL A 216 -34.61 -6.70 5.98
N ILE A 217 -35.67 -7.10 5.30
CA ILE A 217 -35.68 -7.13 3.84
C ILE A 217 -35.87 -5.68 3.34
N PRO A 218 -34.91 -5.08 2.59
CA PRO A 218 -35.04 -3.73 2.08
C PRO A 218 -36.22 -3.59 1.11
N GLU A 219 -36.91 -2.45 1.17
CA GLU A 219 -37.93 -2.10 0.20
C GLU A 219 -37.36 -2.01 -1.21
N GLU A 220 -38.16 -2.26 -2.22
CA GLU A 220 -37.78 -2.16 -3.61
C GLU A 220 -37.39 -0.72 -3.94
N GLY A 221 -36.24 -0.55 -4.60
CA GLY A 221 -35.68 0.78 -4.94
C GLY A 221 -34.97 1.52 -3.79
N LYS A 222 -34.97 0.98 -2.54
CA LYS A 222 -34.29 1.57 -1.39
C LYS A 222 -33.31 0.61 -0.72
N PRO A 223 -32.26 0.15 -1.44
CA PRO A 223 -31.29 -0.78 -0.85
C PRO A 223 -30.49 -0.09 0.26
N PHE A 224 -30.26 -0.83 1.35
CA PHE A 224 -29.35 -0.43 2.42
C PHE A 224 -28.56 -1.62 2.92
N SER A 225 -27.40 -1.37 3.55
CA SER A 225 -26.64 -2.39 4.25
C SER A 225 -26.89 -2.36 5.75
N LYS A 226 -26.84 -1.13 6.33
CA LYS A 226 -26.97 -0.90 7.76
C LYS A 226 -27.67 0.43 8.01
N ILE A 227 -28.64 0.44 8.94
CA ILE A 227 -29.27 1.65 9.48
C ILE A 227 -29.27 1.53 11.00
N PHE A 228 -28.78 2.53 11.71
CA PHE A 228 -28.84 2.58 13.15
C PHE A 228 -29.75 3.73 13.62
N ASN A 229 -30.87 3.36 14.22
CA ASN A 229 -31.81 4.30 14.82
C ASN A 229 -31.45 4.52 16.30
N ARG A 230 -30.82 5.66 16.59
CA ARG A 230 -30.37 5.99 17.95
C ARG A 230 -31.52 6.12 18.96
N ASN A 231 -32.66 6.70 18.55
CA ASN A 231 -33.79 6.96 19.43
C ASN A 231 -34.46 5.66 19.88
N LYS A 232 -34.61 4.70 18.96
CA LYS A 232 -35.19 3.39 19.25
C LYS A 232 -34.18 2.38 19.74
N LYS A 233 -32.89 2.68 19.66
CA LYS A 233 -31.79 1.73 19.89
C LYS A 233 -31.91 0.45 19.04
N GLU A 234 -32.23 0.62 17.76
CA GLU A 234 -32.41 -0.46 16.79
C GLU A 234 -31.32 -0.41 15.73
N LEU A 235 -30.64 -1.51 15.52
CA LEU A 235 -29.70 -1.73 14.42
C LEU A 235 -30.38 -2.60 13.37
N LEU A 236 -30.76 -1.98 12.25
CA LEU A 236 -31.34 -2.68 11.10
C LEU A 236 -30.22 -3.13 10.18
N LEU A 237 -30.17 -4.40 9.88
CA LEU A 237 -29.26 -4.99 8.91
C LEU A 237 -30.06 -5.57 7.76
N SER A 238 -29.57 -5.35 6.53
CA SER A 238 -30.23 -5.94 5.36
C SER A 238 -30.12 -7.45 5.39
N ASP A 239 -31.23 -8.15 5.17
CA ASP A 239 -31.27 -9.61 5.13
C ASP A 239 -30.55 -10.19 3.91
N TYR A 240 -30.28 -9.38 2.89
CA TYR A 240 -29.48 -9.78 1.74
C TYR A 240 -27.97 -9.79 2.00
N LEU A 241 -27.49 -9.35 3.15
CA LEU A 241 -26.07 -9.40 3.51
C LEU A 241 -25.67 -10.84 3.88
N SER A 242 -24.44 -11.20 3.52
CA SER A 242 -23.84 -12.44 4.04
C SER A 242 -23.66 -12.36 5.56
N LEU A 243 -23.66 -13.52 6.22
CA LEU A 243 -23.49 -13.61 7.67
C LEU A 243 -22.18 -12.98 8.15
N GLU A 244 -21.10 -13.08 7.36
CA GLU A 244 -19.80 -12.46 7.64
C GLU A 244 -19.91 -10.93 7.66
N THR A 245 -20.71 -10.37 6.75
CA THR A 245 -20.94 -8.93 6.68
C THR A 245 -21.82 -8.44 7.84
N LYS A 246 -22.89 -9.20 8.17
CA LYS A 246 -23.75 -8.92 9.34
C LYS A 246 -22.93 -8.93 10.63
N LYS A 247 -22.05 -9.92 10.83
CA LYS A 247 -21.12 -9.99 11.98
C LYS A 247 -20.21 -8.78 12.05
N LEU A 248 -19.62 -8.36 10.93
CA LEU A 248 -18.75 -7.18 10.91
C LEU A 248 -19.53 -5.91 11.27
N HIS A 249 -20.74 -5.72 10.74
CA HIS A 249 -21.58 -4.57 11.08
C HIS A 249 -21.99 -4.56 12.56
N ALA A 250 -22.33 -5.71 13.12
CA ALA A 250 -22.63 -5.86 14.54
C ALA A 250 -21.42 -5.51 15.42
N ALA A 251 -20.25 -6.08 15.10
CA ALA A 251 -19.01 -5.80 15.82
C ALA A 251 -18.57 -4.33 15.68
N ALA A 252 -18.73 -3.71 14.50
CA ALA A 252 -18.45 -2.30 14.29
C ALA A 252 -19.44 -1.38 15.05
N GLN A 253 -20.69 -1.84 15.29
CA GLN A 253 -21.63 -1.11 16.14
C GLN A 253 -21.20 -1.16 17.61
N ILE A 254 -20.72 -2.31 18.10
CA ILE A 254 -20.12 -2.42 19.43
C ILE A 254 -18.95 -1.46 19.60
N ALA A 255 -18.08 -1.38 18.59
CA ALA A 255 -16.99 -0.42 18.58
C ALA A 255 -17.47 1.05 18.58
N GLN A 256 -18.58 1.34 17.91
CA GLN A 256 -19.19 2.67 17.92
C GLN A 256 -19.72 3.08 19.29
N GLU A 257 -20.26 2.14 20.06
CA GLU A 257 -20.76 2.43 21.40
C GLU A 257 -19.64 2.48 22.46
N GLY A 258 -18.64 1.58 22.35
CA GLY A 258 -17.66 1.40 23.43
C GLY A 258 -16.27 1.94 23.15
N ALA A 259 -15.87 2.20 21.88
CA ALA A 259 -14.52 2.63 21.52
C ALA A 259 -14.46 4.03 20.88
N LEU A 260 -15.54 4.79 20.90
CA LEU A 260 -15.62 6.06 20.19
C LEU A 260 -14.59 7.09 20.67
N ASP A 261 -14.30 7.13 21.98
CA ASP A 261 -13.30 8.04 22.55
C ASP A 261 -11.88 7.68 22.10
N ILE A 262 -11.56 6.39 22.03
CA ILE A 262 -10.29 5.89 21.50
C ILE A 262 -10.16 6.30 20.04
N ILE A 263 -11.19 6.07 19.24
CA ILE A 263 -11.22 6.45 17.82
C ILE A 263 -11.05 7.97 17.66
N ASN A 264 -11.76 8.77 18.46
CA ASN A 264 -11.65 10.23 18.42
C ASN A 264 -10.24 10.73 18.77
N LYS A 265 -9.52 10.05 19.67
CA LYS A 265 -8.12 10.35 20.01
C LYS A 265 -7.22 10.18 18.77
N TYR A 266 -7.34 9.07 18.03
CA TYR A 266 -6.60 8.86 16.77
C TYR A 266 -6.99 9.87 15.69
N LEU A 267 -8.27 10.22 15.58
CA LEU A 267 -8.72 11.21 14.59
C LEU A 267 -8.23 12.64 14.92
N LYS A 268 -7.94 12.96 16.18
CA LYS A 268 -7.37 14.27 16.55
C LYS A 268 -5.89 14.40 16.23
N SER A 269 -5.15 13.30 16.17
CA SER A 269 -3.71 13.29 15.88
C SER A 269 -3.36 13.49 14.40
N PHE A 270 -4.35 13.46 13.50
CA PHE A 270 -4.15 13.61 12.06
C PHE A 270 -4.87 14.86 11.52
N ASN A 271 -4.21 15.56 10.62
CA ASN A 271 -4.78 16.76 10.00
C ASN A 271 -5.62 16.38 8.77
N PHE A 272 -6.94 16.27 8.97
CA PHE A 272 -7.87 15.95 7.89
C PHE A 272 -8.18 17.17 7.02
N PRO A 273 -8.12 17.04 5.69
CA PRO A 273 -8.44 18.15 4.77
C PRO A 273 -9.94 18.48 4.74
N SER A 274 -10.83 17.57 5.17
CA SER A 274 -12.27 17.78 5.23
C SER A 274 -12.95 16.97 6.35
N GLU A 275 -14.12 17.42 6.81
CA GLU A 275 -14.91 16.66 7.79
C GLU A 275 -15.44 15.34 7.20
N GLU A 276 -15.67 15.27 5.88
CA GLU A 276 -16.07 14.05 5.19
C GLU A 276 -14.96 13.02 5.25
N SER A 277 -13.70 13.38 4.96
CA SER A 277 -12.54 12.48 5.09
C SER A 277 -12.40 11.97 6.51
N LYS A 278 -12.59 12.83 7.51
CA LYS A 278 -12.56 12.47 8.93
C LYS A 278 -13.68 11.51 9.32
N LYS A 279 -14.92 11.75 8.83
CA LYS A 279 -16.06 10.85 9.04
C LYS A 279 -15.82 9.47 8.41
N LEU A 280 -15.29 9.42 7.19
CA LEU A 280 -14.98 8.17 6.51
C LEU A 280 -13.82 7.42 7.16
N THR A 281 -12.81 8.12 7.68
CA THR A 281 -11.75 7.52 8.47
C THR A 281 -12.28 6.95 9.78
N ARG A 282 -13.25 7.62 10.43
CA ARG A 282 -13.96 7.05 11.59
C ARG A 282 -14.63 5.74 11.23
N VAL A 283 -15.34 5.67 10.09
CA VAL A 283 -15.96 4.42 9.62
C VAL A 283 -14.90 3.34 9.38
N ALA A 284 -13.74 3.70 8.82
CA ALA A 284 -12.63 2.76 8.63
C ALA A 284 -12.11 2.21 9.97
N LEU A 285 -11.94 3.05 11.00
CA LEU A 285 -11.53 2.62 12.34
C LEU A 285 -12.58 1.79 13.06
N LEU A 286 -13.88 2.09 12.87
CA LEU A 286 -14.97 1.25 13.37
C LEU A 286 -14.93 -0.15 12.74
N ASN A 287 -14.72 -0.23 11.44
CA ASN A 287 -14.58 -1.51 10.74
C ASN A 287 -13.29 -2.24 11.13
N TYR A 288 -12.18 -1.52 11.35
CA TYR A 288 -10.93 -2.08 11.90
C TYR A 288 -11.20 -2.75 13.25
N CYS A 289 -11.80 -2.02 14.18
CA CYS A 289 -12.11 -2.53 15.52
C CYS A 289 -13.09 -3.71 15.44
N GLY A 290 -14.12 -3.63 14.59
CA GLY A 290 -15.04 -4.73 14.34
C GLY A 290 -14.34 -5.98 13.82
N ALA A 291 -13.40 -5.83 12.88
CA ALA A 291 -12.58 -6.94 12.40
C ALA A 291 -11.66 -7.49 13.51
N ALA A 292 -11.11 -6.64 14.37
CA ALA A 292 -10.30 -7.05 15.51
C ALA A 292 -11.12 -7.84 16.57
N ILE A 293 -12.38 -7.47 16.79
CA ILE A 293 -13.30 -8.25 17.64
C ILE A 293 -13.55 -9.65 17.05
N LEU A 294 -13.71 -9.76 15.72
CA LEU A 294 -13.95 -11.04 15.05
C LEU A 294 -12.68 -11.91 14.94
N MET A 295 -11.52 -11.26 14.81
CA MET A 295 -10.20 -11.89 14.59
C MET A 295 -9.18 -11.26 15.58
N PRO A 296 -9.21 -11.65 16.89
CA PRO A 296 -8.35 -11.05 17.91
C PRO A 296 -6.86 -11.24 17.59
N TYR A 297 -6.06 -10.22 17.83
CA TYR A 297 -4.69 -10.12 17.34
C TYR A 297 -3.84 -11.37 17.58
N LYS A 298 -3.69 -11.78 18.86
CA LYS A 298 -2.81 -12.90 19.23
C LYS A 298 -3.27 -14.23 18.61
N LEU A 299 -4.58 -14.50 18.66
CA LEU A 299 -5.16 -15.71 18.10
C LEU A 299 -5.02 -15.70 16.57
N PHE A 300 -5.35 -14.57 15.93
CA PHE A 300 -5.26 -14.44 14.48
C PHE A 300 -3.80 -14.54 13.99
N HIS A 301 -2.86 -13.90 14.68
CA HIS A 301 -1.43 -14.01 14.38
C HIS A 301 -0.94 -15.46 14.47
N LYS A 302 -1.32 -16.19 15.54
CA LYS A 302 -0.98 -17.62 15.71
C LYS A 302 -1.48 -18.45 14.53
N GLU A 303 -2.76 -18.34 14.22
CA GLU A 303 -3.38 -19.09 13.10
C GLU A 303 -2.74 -18.71 11.75
N CYS A 304 -2.42 -17.42 11.52
CA CYS A 304 -1.70 -16.98 10.32
C CYS A 304 -0.35 -17.70 10.17
N LYS A 305 0.41 -17.83 11.24
CA LYS A 305 1.71 -18.54 11.22
C LYS A 305 1.55 -20.04 10.99
N GLU A 306 0.64 -20.69 11.71
CA GLU A 306 0.38 -22.13 11.60
C GLU A 306 -0.14 -22.51 10.22
N LEU A 307 -1.02 -21.70 9.64
CA LEU A 307 -1.62 -21.92 8.32
C LEU A 307 -0.84 -21.28 7.17
N LYS A 308 0.39 -20.76 7.43
CA LYS A 308 1.20 -20.06 6.41
C LYS A 308 0.42 -19.03 5.61
N TYR A 309 -0.41 -18.25 6.30
CA TYR A 309 -1.29 -17.23 5.70
C TYR A 309 -2.21 -17.76 4.59
N ASP A 310 -2.71 -18.99 4.70
CA ASP A 310 -3.78 -19.48 3.85
C ASP A 310 -5.09 -18.72 4.13
N LEU A 311 -5.46 -17.81 3.24
CA LEU A 311 -6.60 -16.91 3.45
C LEU A 311 -7.94 -17.67 3.43
N GLU A 312 -8.05 -18.77 2.71
CA GLU A 312 -9.28 -19.57 2.67
C GLU A 312 -9.47 -20.37 3.96
N LEU A 313 -8.40 -20.97 4.47
CA LEU A 313 -8.45 -21.65 5.78
C LEU A 313 -8.69 -20.63 6.91
N LEU A 314 -8.02 -19.47 6.88
CA LEU A 314 -8.25 -18.38 7.86
C LEU A 314 -9.69 -17.85 7.78
N GLN A 315 -10.26 -17.71 6.57
CA GLN A 315 -11.64 -17.33 6.37
C GLN A 315 -12.59 -18.32 7.06
N ASN A 316 -12.35 -19.62 6.90
CA ASN A 316 -13.13 -20.67 7.53
C ASN A 316 -12.95 -20.69 9.04
N THR A 317 -11.69 -20.59 9.53
CA THR A 317 -11.35 -20.61 10.96
C THR A 317 -12.05 -19.49 11.73
N PHE A 318 -12.12 -18.28 11.16
CA PHE A 318 -12.76 -17.14 11.81
C PHE A 318 -14.20 -16.87 11.32
N ALA A 319 -14.68 -17.65 10.34
CA ALA A 319 -15.97 -17.46 9.70
C ALA A 319 -16.19 -16.01 9.24
N THR A 320 -15.22 -15.47 8.53
CA THR A 320 -15.18 -14.10 7.99
C THR A 320 -15.06 -14.14 6.47
N SER A 321 -15.16 -13.00 5.77
CA SER A 321 -15.01 -12.99 4.32
C SER A 321 -13.53 -12.92 3.90
N PHE A 322 -13.23 -13.34 2.67
CA PHE A 322 -11.89 -13.26 2.08
C PHE A 322 -11.28 -11.84 2.17
N GLU A 323 -12.07 -10.80 1.82
CA GLU A 323 -11.59 -9.42 1.94
C GLU A 323 -11.30 -9.02 3.40
N GLN A 324 -12.13 -9.50 4.35
CA GLN A 324 -11.90 -9.19 5.78
C GLN A 324 -10.59 -9.81 6.27
N VAL A 325 -10.30 -11.07 5.92
CA VAL A 325 -9.03 -11.73 6.25
C VAL A 325 -7.86 -11.04 5.55
N ALA A 326 -7.96 -10.79 4.24
CA ALA A 326 -6.90 -10.13 3.47
C ALA A 326 -6.56 -8.74 4.01
N HIS A 327 -7.57 -7.99 4.49
CA HIS A 327 -7.33 -6.72 5.16
C HIS A 327 -6.74 -6.91 6.56
N ARG A 328 -7.21 -7.89 7.32
CA ARG A 328 -6.76 -8.14 8.70
C ARG A 328 -5.29 -8.55 8.79
N VAL A 329 -4.78 -9.34 7.85
CA VAL A 329 -3.35 -9.71 7.82
C VAL A 329 -2.43 -8.49 7.69
N THR A 330 -2.89 -7.40 7.04
CA THR A 330 -2.10 -6.15 6.96
C THR A 330 -2.02 -5.41 8.28
N CYS A 331 -2.89 -5.73 9.24
CA CYS A 331 -2.93 -5.10 10.57
C CYS A 331 -1.98 -5.76 11.59
N LEU A 332 -1.30 -6.86 11.22
CA LEU A 332 -0.38 -7.57 12.11
C LEU A 332 0.97 -6.85 12.22
N GLN A 333 0.97 -5.66 12.81
CA GLN A 333 2.12 -4.76 12.89
C GLN A 333 2.51 -4.39 14.34
N ASP A 334 2.12 -5.20 15.32
CA ASP A 334 2.62 -5.05 16.69
C ASP A 334 4.14 -5.25 16.71
N PRO A 335 4.95 -4.28 17.17
CA PRO A 335 6.40 -4.43 17.22
C PRO A 335 6.88 -5.65 18.04
N LYS A 336 6.06 -6.12 19.00
CA LYS A 336 6.39 -7.29 19.84
C LYS A 336 5.98 -8.61 19.20
N LEU A 337 5.03 -8.59 18.27
CA LEU A 337 4.49 -9.79 17.62
C LEU A 337 4.16 -9.49 16.15
N PRO A 338 5.15 -9.13 15.32
CA PRO A 338 4.90 -8.71 13.95
C PRO A 338 4.51 -9.87 13.05
N GLY A 339 3.61 -9.59 12.10
CA GLY A 339 3.33 -10.44 10.96
C GLY A 339 4.18 -10.06 9.75
N ILE A 340 3.86 -10.66 8.59
CA ILE A 340 4.48 -10.29 7.32
C ILE A 340 4.01 -8.88 6.91
N PRO A 341 4.91 -7.99 6.48
CA PRO A 341 4.55 -6.68 5.93
C PRO A 341 3.90 -6.86 4.55
N PHE A 342 2.58 -6.90 4.51
CA PHE A 342 1.82 -7.03 3.27
C PHE A 342 1.50 -5.67 2.64
N HIS A 343 1.29 -5.69 1.31
CA HIS A 343 0.50 -4.69 0.61
C HIS A 343 -0.87 -5.25 0.27
N PHE A 344 -1.85 -4.39 0.23
CA PHE A 344 -3.25 -4.69 -0.08
C PHE A 344 -3.76 -3.74 -1.15
N LEU A 345 -4.51 -4.28 -2.10
CA LEU A 345 -5.11 -3.54 -3.19
C LEU A 345 -6.52 -4.05 -3.48
N ARG A 346 -7.46 -3.14 -3.72
CA ARG A 346 -8.79 -3.50 -4.20
C ARG A 346 -9.13 -2.68 -5.43
N VAL A 347 -9.39 -3.38 -6.53
CA VAL A 347 -9.72 -2.76 -7.82
C VAL A 347 -11.07 -3.25 -8.34
N ASP A 348 -11.73 -2.41 -9.15
CA ASP A 348 -12.89 -2.82 -9.94
C ASP A 348 -12.48 -3.30 -11.34
N VAL A 349 -13.45 -3.74 -12.13
CA VAL A 349 -13.23 -4.23 -13.49
C VAL A 349 -12.69 -3.17 -14.46
N ALA A 350 -12.92 -1.90 -14.17
CA ALA A 350 -12.39 -0.77 -14.94
C ALA A 350 -10.95 -0.39 -14.54
N GLY A 351 -10.39 -1.05 -13.52
CA GLY A 351 -9.05 -0.79 -13.01
C GLY A 351 -8.97 0.32 -11.96
N ASN A 352 -10.09 0.85 -11.50
CA ASN A 352 -10.09 1.87 -10.44
C ASN A 352 -9.67 1.26 -9.11
N ILE A 353 -8.70 1.89 -8.47
CA ILE A 353 -8.20 1.48 -7.15
C ILE A 353 -9.12 2.10 -6.09
N SER A 354 -9.89 1.28 -5.39
CA SER A 354 -10.83 1.71 -4.37
C SER A 354 -10.32 1.59 -2.94
N LYS A 355 -9.29 0.77 -2.71
CA LYS A 355 -8.51 0.67 -1.46
C LYS A 355 -7.08 0.32 -1.79
N ARG A 356 -6.14 0.93 -1.09
CA ARG A 356 -4.72 0.62 -1.18
C ARG A 356 -4.04 0.77 0.17
N PHE A 357 -3.04 -0.07 0.41
CA PHE A 357 -2.19 -0.02 1.59
C PHE A 357 -0.89 -0.79 1.29
N SER A 358 0.27 -0.29 1.71
CA SER A 358 1.54 -0.97 1.45
C SER A 358 2.54 -0.81 2.59
N LEU A 359 2.93 -1.93 3.21
CA LEU A 359 4.08 -2.03 4.10
C LEU A 359 5.21 -2.87 3.50
N SER A 360 4.97 -3.55 2.39
CA SER A 360 5.98 -4.36 1.70
C SER A 360 7.00 -3.53 0.92
N GLY A 361 6.77 -2.23 0.78
CA GLY A 361 7.62 -1.33 -0.01
C GLY A 361 7.26 -1.25 -1.48
N ILE A 362 6.31 -2.06 -1.98
CA ILE A 362 5.80 -1.88 -3.34
C ILE A 362 5.06 -0.54 -3.43
N GLU A 363 5.36 0.20 -4.47
CA GLU A 363 4.67 1.46 -4.76
C GLU A 363 3.36 1.19 -5.50
N ILE A 364 2.27 1.77 -5.00
CA ILE A 364 0.95 1.73 -5.61
C ILE A 364 0.62 3.13 -6.09
N PRO A 365 0.33 3.35 -7.38
CA PRO A 365 0.10 4.69 -7.92
C PRO A 365 -1.10 5.34 -7.22
N ARG A 366 -0.99 6.65 -7.01
CA ARG A 366 -2.07 7.47 -6.41
C ARG A 366 -3.08 7.91 -7.44
N TYR A 367 -2.57 8.29 -8.62
CA TYR A 367 -3.34 8.86 -9.72
C TYR A 367 -3.06 8.04 -10.98
N GLY A 368 -4.07 7.82 -11.79
CA GLY A 368 -3.94 7.05 -13.01
C GLY A 368 -4.00 5.52 -12.83
N GLY A 369 -3.75 4.80 -13.90
CA GLY A 369 -3.78 3.33 -13.93
C GLY A 369 -2.48 2.71 -13.44
N ALA A 370 -2.59 1.66 -12.64
CA ALA A 370 -1.44 0.81 -12.31
C ALA A 370 -0.98 0.00 -13.53
N CYS A 371 0.18 -0.63 -13.42
CA CYS A 371 0.71 -1.48 -14.48
C CYS A 371 -0.29 -2.61 -14.84
N PRO A 372 -0.69 -2.76 -16.10
CA PRO A 372 -1.70 -3.76 -16.51
C PRO A 372 -1.27 -5.22 -16.29
N ARG A 373 0.01 -5.45 -16.00
CA ARG A 373 0.55 -6.79 -15.69
C ARG A 373 0.39 -7.21 -14.22
N TRP A 374 -0.19 -6.37 -13.38
CA TRP A 374 -0.49 -6.77 -12.01
C TRP A 374 -1.58 -7.84 -12.00
N ASN A 375 -1.39 -8.90 -11.19
CA ASN A 375 -2.30 -10.04 -11.15
C ASN A 375 -3.73 -9.71 -10.68
N VAL A 376 -3.94 -8.57 -10.03
CA VAL A 376 -5.28 -8.09 -9.67
C VAL A 376 -6.19 -7.87 -10.89
N TYR A 377 -5.62 -7.55 -12.05
CA TYR A 377 -6.39 -7.37 -13.28
C TYR A 377 -6.67 -8.72 -13.96
N SER A 378 -5.71 -9.63 -13.99
CA SER A 378 -5.92 -10.97 -14.56
C SER A 378 -6.89 -11.82 -13.74
N ALA A 379 -7.08 -11.52 -12.46
CA ALA A 379 -8.00 -12.23 -11.59
C ALA A 379 -9.46 -12.18 -12.10
N PHE A 380 -9.85 -11.16 -12.86
CA PHE A 380 -11.19 -11.08 -13.46
C PHE A 380 -11.44 -12.15 -14.54
N SER A 381 -10.38 -12.71 -15.16
CA SER A 381 -10.51 -13.79 -16.14
C SER A 381 -10.86 -15.15 -15.50
N ARG A 382 -10.63 -15.32 -14.20
CA ARG A 382 -10.97 -16.51 -13.43
C ARG A 382 -11.62 -16.12 -12.11
N PRO A 383 -12.89 -15.70 -12.12
CA PRO A 383 -13.58 -15.23 -10.93
C PRO A 383 -13.60 -16.27 -9.81
N GLY A 384 -13.35 -15.81 -8.58
CA GLY A 384 -13.36 -16.63 -7.38
C GLY A 384 -12.14 -17.51 -7.15
N VAL A 385 -11.21 -17.60 -8.11
CA VAL A 385 -9.99 -18.40 -8.00
C VAL A 385 -8.82 -17.53 -7.54
N ILE A 386 -8.07 -17.99 -6.54
CA ILE A 386 -6.83 -17.32 -6.11
C ILE A 386 -5.76 -17.56 -7.17
N GLN A 387 -5.22 -16.50 -7.72
CA GLN A 387 -4.10 -16.52 -8.66
C GLN A 387 -2.84 -16.00 -7.95
N ALA A 388 -1.81 -16.82 -7.84
CA ALA A 388 -0.51 -16.43 -7.30
C ALA A 388 0.46 -16.06 -8.43
N ALA A 389 1.33 -15.08 -8.17
CA ALA A 389 2.33 -14.62 -9.12
C ALA A 389 3.59 -14.11 -8.41
N VAL A 390 4.74 -14.33 -9.03
CA VAL A 390 6.00 -13.68 -8.64
C VAL A 390 6.18 -12.46 -9.52
N SER A 391 6.07 -11.29 -8.93
CA SER A 391 6.17 -10.00 -9.60
C SER A 391 7.55 -9.40 -9.42
N LYS A 392 8.18 -8.92 -10.50
CA LYS A 392 9.49 -8.29 -10.46
C LYS A 392 9.40 -6.85 -10.93
N MET A 393 9.69 -5.92 -10.03
CA MET A 393 9.74 -4.48 -10.32
C MET A 393 10.94 -4.11 -11.19
N THR A 394 10.91 -2.90 -11.75
CA THR A 394 12.00 -2.35 -12.57
C THR A 394 13.30 -2.16 -11.79
N ASN A 395 13.22 -1.90 -10.47
CA ASN A 395 14.38 -1.83 -9.56
C ASN A 395 14.97 -3.21 -9.18
N GLY A 396 14.41 -4.30 -9.73
CA GLY A 396 14.85 -5.68 -9.46
C GLY A 396 14.22 -6.33 -8.23
N GLU A 397 13.45 -5.61 -7.42
CA GLU A 397 12.75 -6.17 -6.27
C GLU A 397 11.67 -7.16 -6.70
N LYS A 398 11.54 -8.24 -5.94
CA LYS A 398 10.58 -9.30 -6.20
C LYS A 398 9.51 -9.33 -5.10
N TYR A 399 8.29 -9.54 -5.53
CA TYR A 399 7.13 -9.67 -4.65
C TYR A 399 6.37 -10.94 -4.99
N VAL A 400 5.84 -11.58 -3.97
CA VAL A 400 4.84 -12.63 -4.15
C VAL A 400 3.48 -12.00 -3.93
N CYS A 401 2.63 -12.11 -4.94
CA CYS A 401 1.30 -11.49 -4.95
C CYS A 401 0.23 -12.54 -5.24
N ILE A 402 -0.86 -12.47 -4.50
CA ILE A 402 -2.08 -13.22 -4.84
C ILE A 402 -3.19 -12.24 -5.19
N ALA A 403 -4.10 -12.68 -6.04
CA ALA A 403 -5.30 -11.94 -6.37
C ALA A 403 -6.49 -12.87 -6.54
N ARG A 404 -7.66 -12.42 -6.05
CA ARG A 404 -8.94 -13.13 -6.17
C ARG A 404 -10.07 -12.14 -6.32
N THR A 405 -11.03 -12.42 -7.19
CA THR A 405 -12.24 -11.63 -7.27
C THR A 405 -13.22 -12.01 -6.16
N VAL A 406 -13.95 -11.02 -5.68
CA VAL A 406 -15.05 -11.14 -4.75
C VAL A 406 -16.27 -10.42 -5.28
N GLU A 407 -17.45 -10.99 -5.10
CA GLU A 407 -18.71 -10.33 -5.42
C GLU A 407 -19.14 -9.45 -4.25
N LYS A 408 -19.59 -8.24 -4.55
CA LYS A 408 -20.21 -7.31 -3.61
C LYS A 408 -21.58 -6.91 -4.10
N GLY A 409 -22.49 -6.81 -3.19
CA GLY A 409 -23.84 -6.31 -3.48
C GLY A 409 -24.88 -6.99 -2.60
N VAL A 410 -25.97 -6.26 -2.43
CA VAL A 410 -27.16 -6.67 -1.71
C VAL A 410 -28.16 -6.97 -2.82
N GLY A 411 -28.43 -8.23 -3.14
CA GLY A 411 -29.18 -8.45 -4.34
C GLY A 411 -30.20 -9.57 -4.35
N ARG A 412 -31.40 -9.24 -4.83
CA ARG A 412 -32.36 -10.17 -5.42
C ARG A 412 -31.81 -10.70 -6.75
N HIS A 413 -32.37 -11.80 -7.21
CA HIS A 413 -32.19 -12.23 -8.60
C HIS A 413 -32.43 -11.07 -9.58
N GLY A 414 -31.52 -10.86 -10.54
CA GLY A 414 -31.58 -9.77 -11.52
C GLY A 414 -30.91 -8.46 -11.11
N GLN A 415 -30.49 -8.27 -9.86
CA GLN A 415 -29.67 -7.11 -9.48
C GLN A 415 -28.19 -7.36 -9.82
N LYS A 416 -27.55 -6.36 -10.42
CA LYS A 416 -26.13 -6.45 -10.75
C LYS A 416 -25.29 -6.40 -9.48
N LYS A 417 -24.51 -7.46 -9.24
CA LYS A 417 -23.47 -7.46 -8.22
C LYS A 417 -22.21 -6.79 -8.76
N SER A 418 -21.52 -6.04 -7.92
CA SER A 418 -20.20 -5.50 -8.26
C SER A 418 -19.14 -6.58 -8.07
N MET A 419 -18.31 -6.80 -9.07
CA MET A 419 -17.15 -7.67 -8.95
C MET A 419 -15.91 -6.81 -8.66
N LEU A 420 -15.19 -7.15 -7.60
CA LEU A 420 -13.97 -6.48 -7.19
C LEU A 420 -12.84 -7.50 -7.12
N SER A 421 -11.64 -7.12 -7.50
CA SER A 421 -10.44 -7.93 -7.30
C SER A 421 -9.68 -7.46 -6.06
N ILE A 422 -9.35 -8.41 -5.19
CA ILE A 422 -8.55 -8.20 -3.99
C ILE A 422 -7.16 -8.73 -4.26
N GLY A 423 -6.17 -7.87 -4.20
CA GLY A 423 -4.74 -8.20 -4.25
C GLY A 423 -4.09 -8.12 -2.88
N LEU A 424 -3.28 -9.11 -2.55
CA LEU A 424 -2.45 -9.14 -1.36
C LEU A 424 -1.06 -9.63 -1.75
N GLY A 425 0.00 -9.05 -1.21
CA GLY A 425 1.34 -9.54 -1.50
C GLY A 425 2.38 -9.01 -0.53
N CYS A 426 3.56 -9.64 -0.57
CA CYS A 426 4.70 -9.33 0.29
C CYS A 426 6.01 -9.41 -0.50
N GLU A 427 7.11 -8.96 0.09
CA GLU A 427 8.43 -9.19 -0.47
C GLU A 427 8.74 -10.69 -0.61
N ALA A 428 9.42 -11.08 -1.68
CA ALA A 428 9.75 -12.49 -1.95
C ALA A 428 10.58 -13.18 -0.86
N LYS A 429 11.26 -12.42 0.02
CA LYS A 429 11.96 -12.99 1.17
C LYS A 429 11.03 -13.75 2.15
N TYR A 430 9.75 -13.39 2.18
CA TYR A 430 8.73 -14.05 3.00
C TYR A 430 8.03 -15.22 2.30
N ALA A 431 8.44 -15.58 1.09
CA ALA A 431 7.77 -16.60 0.30
C ALA A 431 7.61 -17.94 1.04
N LYS A 432 8.62 -18.37 1.80
CA LYS A 432 8.56 -19.63 2.58
C LYS A 432 7.47 -19.66 3.67
N GLU A 433 7.02 -18.48 4.09
CA GLU A 433 5.97 -18.32 5.09
C GLU A 433 4.57 -18.15 4.47
N PHE A 434 4.47 -18.17 3.13
CA PHE A 434 3.24 -17.86 2.38
C PHE A 434 2.86 -19.07 1.51
N VAL A 435 1.81 -19.79 1.87
CA VAL A 435 1.41 -21.08 1.28
C VAL A 435 1.31 -21.05 -0.25
N TYR A 436 0.87 -19.94 -0.81
CA TYR A 436 0.64 -19.78 -2.25
C TYR A 436 1.90 -19.83 -3.11
N THR A 437 3.07 -19.95 -2.50
CA THR A 437 4.35 -20.09 -3.18
C THR A 437 4.90 -21.51 -3.17
N GLU A 438 4.27 -22.45 -2.50
CA GLU A 438 4.79 -23.83 -2.36
C GLU A 438 5.03 -24.52 -3.72
N ASN A 439 4.23 -24.18 -4.72
CA ASN A 439 4.34 -24.73 -6.08
C ASN A 439 4.97 -23.76 -7.08
N ILE A 440 5.64 -22.69 -6.62
CA ILE A 440 6.26 -21.70 -7.49
C ILE A 440 7.75 -21.59 -7.15
N ASP A 441 8.62 -21.92 -8.09
CA ASP A 441 10.04 -21.65 -7.92
C ASP A 441 10.30 -20.13 -8.07
N ILE A 442 10.45 -19.44 -6.94
CA ILE A 442 10.74 -18.00 -6.87
C ILE A 442 12.14 -17.63 -7.39
N THR A 443 13.01 -18.62 -7.61
CA THR A 443 14.37 -18.43 -8.12
C THR A 443 14.45 -18.54 -9.64
N ASP A 444 13.50 -19.24 -10.26
CA ASP A 444 13.41 -19.36 -11.71
C ASP A 444 12.95 -18.05 -12.33
N LYS A 445 13.77 -17.49 -13.20
CA LYS A 445 13.45 -16.27 -13.96
C LYS A 445 12.23 -16.40 -14.85
N LYS A 446 11.84 -17.62 -15.23
CA LYS A 446 10.68 -17.88 -16.09
C LYS A 446 9.36 -17.68 -15.36
N THR A 447 9.34 -17.82 -14.02
CA THR A 447 8.16 -17.57 -13.20
C THR A 447 7.96 -16.09 -12.89
N GLU A 448 8.98 -15.25 -13.12
CA GLU A 448 8.93 -13.83 -12.84
C GLU A 448 8.05 -13.07 -13.85
N ILE A 449 7.02 -12.40 -13.36
CA ILE A 449 6.24 -11.46 -14.16
C ILE A 449 6.87 -10.07 -14.02
N PRO A 450 7.49 -9.51 -15.09
CA PRO A 450 8.05 -8.18 -15.03
C PRO A 450 6.91 -7.14 -14.98
N ILE A 451 6.88 -6.34 -13.91
CA ILE A 451 5.90 -5.30 -13.66
C ILE A 451 6.55 -3.94 -13.44
N GLY A 452 5.77 -2.88 -13.51
CA GLY A 452 6.12 -1.52 -13.11
C GLY A 452 5.07 -0.95 -12.16
N VAL A 453 5.22 0.32 -11.78
CA VAL A 453 4.18 1.06 -11.03
C VAL A 453 3.06 1.46 -12.01
N SER A 454 3.39 2.22 -13.03
CA SER A 454 2.49 2.58 -14.15
C SER A 454 3.24 2.47 -15.48
N CYS A 455 2.54 2.51 -16.62
CA CYS A 455 3.21 2.46 -17.92
C CYS A 455 4.08 3.69 -18.17
N ARG A 456 3.67 4.87 -17.68
CA ARG A 456 4.35 6.14 -17.91
C ARG A 456 5.68 6.24 -17.19
N THR A 457 5.75 5.73 -15.95
CA THR A 457 6.99 5.72 -15.14
C THR A 457 7.84 4.47 -15.32
N CYS A 458 7.46 3.55 -16.21
CA CYS A 458 8.13 2.26 -16.39
C CYS A 458 9.20 2.33 -17.49
N ASP A 459 10.44 1.95 -17.15
CA ASP A 459 11.60 1.93 -18.05
C ASP A 459 11.62 0.77 -19.06
N ARG A 460 10.72 -0.22 -18.91
CA ARG A 460 10.72 -1.41 -19.76
C ARG A 460 10.26 -1.08 -21.16
N LEU A 461 11.09 -1.39 -22.15
CA LEU A 461 10.75 -1.22 -23.58
C LEU A 461 10.24 -2.51 -24.21
N ASP A 462 10.50 -3.66 -23.58
CA ASP A 462 10.13 -5.00 -24.04
C ASP A 462 8.72 -5.44 -23.59
N CYS A 463 7.84 -4.50 -23.24
CA CYS A 463 6.53 -4.80 -22.71
C CYS A 463 5.43 -4.76 -23.77
N SER A 464 4.90 -5.94 -24.16
CA SER A 464 3.77 -6.07 -25.09
C SER A 464 2.44 -5.50 -24.58
N GLN A 465 2.30 -5.26 -23.27
CA GLN A 465 1.09 -4.71 -22.64
C GLN A 465 1.24 -3.21 -22.29
N ARG A 466 2.25 -2.54 -22.82
CA ARG A 466 2.43 -1.12 -22.61
C ARG A 466 1.26 -0.33 -23.19
N ALA A 467 0.56 0.42 -22.35
CA ALA A 467 -0.61 1.21 -22.74
C ALA A 467 -0.29 2.69 -23.00
N PHE A 468 0.85 3.20 -22.46
CA PHE A 468 1.28 4.59 -22.61
C PHE A 468 2.79 4.69 -22.90
N PRO A 469 3.25 5.73 -23.62
CA PRO A 469 4.68 5.96 -23.82
C PRO A 469 5.38 6.23 -22.47
N PRO A 470 6.67 5.88 -22.32
CA PRO A 470 7.45 6.23 -21.14
C PRO A 470 7.77 7.72 -21.12
N LEU A 471 7.62 8.38 -19.97
CA LEU A 471 7.88 9.82 -19.78
C LEU A 471 9.32 10.23 -20.04
N HIS A 472 10.26 9.33 -19.73
CA HIS A 472 11.69 9.63 -19.72
C HIS A 472 12.41 9.20 -21.01
N LYS A 473 11.67 8.84 -22.05
CA LYS A 473 12.22 8.54 -23.38
C LYS A 473 11.47 9.32 -24.43
N LYS A 474 12.25 9.97 -25.30
CA LYS A 474 11.70 10.60 -26.49
C LYS A 474 10.98 9.53 -27.32
N PHE A 475 9.72 9.79 -27.63
CA PHE A 475 8.91 8.92 -28.44
C PHE A 475 9.27 9.15 -29.90
N ASP A 476 9.92 8.17 -30.52
CA ASP A 476 10.22 8.18 -31.96
C ASP A 476 9.54 6.98 -32.62
N VAL A 477 8.73 7.25 -33.62
CA VAL A 477 7.97 6.20 -34.33
C VAL A 477 8.62 5.94 -35.67
N ASP A 478 9.28 4.80 -35.80
CA ASP A 478 9.68 4.27 -37.07
C ASP A 478 8.50 3.50 -37.70
N ILE A 479 7.99 4.00 -38.83
CA ILE A 479 6.87 3.36 -39.55
C ILE A 479 7.27 2.02 -40.22
N ASN A 480 8.54 1.77 -40.39
CA ASN A 480 9.08 0.57 -41.04
C ASN A 480 9.57 -0.47 -40.02
N ASN A 481 9.83 -0.08 -38.79
CA ASN A 481 10.32 -0.96 -37.75
C ASN A 481 9.46 -0.80 -36.47
N ARG A 482 8.74 -1.85 -36.11
CA ARG A 482 7.87 -1.86 -34.92
C ARG A 482 8.36 -2.87 -33.90
N GLY A 483 8.49 -2.44 -32.66
CA GLY A 483 8.78 -3.30 -31.54
C GLY A 483 7.55 -4.10 -31.05
N VAL A 484 7.64 -4.67 -29.85
CA VAL A 484 6.57 -5.49 -29.24
C VAL A 484 5.36 -4.68 -28.81
N SER A 485 5.46 -3.37 -28.74
CA SER A 485 4.35 -2.44 -28.50
C SER A 485 4.38 -1.28 -29.48
N VAL A 486 3.26 -0.56 -29.61
CA VAL A 486 3.16 0.63 -30.48
C VAL A 486 4.01 1.80 -30.01
N TYR A 487 4.56 1.73 -28.82
CA TYR A 487 5.34 2.78 -28.17
C TYR A 487 6.84 2.43 -28.05
N VAL A 488 7.29 1.38 -28.75
CA VAL A 488 8.69 0.91 -28.72
C VAL A 488 9.08 0.37 -30.08
#